data_9f7b5dde28960f1f8c4b345723b11a92
#
_entry.id   9f7b5dde28960f1f8c4b345723b11a92
#
_cell.length_a   1.000
_cell.length_b   1.000
_cell.length_c   1.000
_cell.angle_alpha   90.00
_cell.angle_beta   90.00
_cell.angle_gamma   90.00
#
_symmetry.space_group_name_H-M   'P 1'
#
loop_
_entity.id
_entity.type
_entity.pdbx_description
1 polymer ?
#
loop_
_entity_poly.entity_id
_entity_poly.type
_entity_poly.pdbx_seq_one_letter_code
_entity_poly.pdbx_strand_id
1 'polypeptide(L)'
;MKIFYHLPGLFEFYDLYKAFLPLWREHQEYFYDWCDIGSIYGAPSGCLWGGGRVGFGEAEPEKVAALVKEYGISPRLTFSNSLVREEHLDDARCNALCRVFESASENGAGKNGAEFDTGLDGAGIIVHSDLLLNYIKAKYPGFYFVSSTTKVITDFEQFVAELSRDEFEFVVPDFRLNKQFDKLDALTDAQKQKVEFLCNECCWFGCHDRKNCYENVSRKSLGEDCADHKCVSPTAQRGYRFSDAMKNPGFIGIDDIQNVYAPAGFRHFKIEGRSLGSAIILEFLLYYMTRPEHQLKVREEIYLDSSLDLF
;
A
#
# COMPACT_ATOMS: atom_id res chain seq x y z
N MET A 1 3.06 1.20 22.09
CA MET A 1 2.07 1.54 21.04
C MET A 1 2.57 0.94 19.74
N LYS A 2 1.76 0.15 19.01
CA LYS A 2 2.16 -0.47 17.73
C LYS A 2 1.95 0.48 16.56
N ILE A 3 2.87 0.47 15.62
CA ILE A 3 2.81 1.14 14.32
C ILE A 3 2.56 0.07 13.26
N PHE A 4 1.71 0.37 12.29
CA PHE A 4 1.33 -0.56 11.23
C PHE A 4 1.87 -0.10 9.87
N TYR A 5 2.69 -0.94 9.24
CA TYR A 5 3.15 -0.71 7.89
C TYR A 5 2.25 -1.39 6.87
N HIS A 6 1.89 -0.67 5.80
CA HIS A 6 1.13 -1.18 4.67
C HIS A 6 2.09 -1.36 3.49
N LEU A 7 2.30 -2.62 3.10
CA LEU A 7 3.38 -3.03 2.21
C LEU A 7 2.90 -3.14 0.75
N PRO A 8 3.73 -2.74 -0.25
CA PRO A 8 3.34 -2.73 -1.65
C PRO A 8 3.49 -4.09 -2.34
N GLY A 9 2.79 -4.31 -3.45
CA GLY A 9 3.09 -5.37 -4.41
C GLY A 9 2.53 -6.74 -4.04
N LEU A 10 1.27 -6.80 -3.58
CA LEU A 10 0.57 -8.04 -3.20
C LEU A 10 0.70 -9.18 -4.21
N PHE A 11 0.68 -8.88 -5.50
CA PHE A 11 0.88 -9.86 -6.59
C PHE A 11 2.28 -9.78 -7.19
N GLU A 12 2.84 -8.57 -7.26
CA GLU A 12 4.11 -8.27 -7.91
C GLU A 12 5.30 -8.86 -7.13
N PHE A 13 5.25 -8.83 -5.80
CA PHE A 13 6.35 -9.28 -4.93
C PHE A 13 5.98 -10.53 -4.12
N TYR A 14 5.20 -11.42 -4.72
CA TYR A 14 4.76 -12.67 -4.09
C TYR A 14 5.94 -13.48 -3.55
N ASP A 15 6.97 -13.69 -4.37
CA ASP A 15 8.15 -14.48 -3.97
C ASP A 15 8.96 -13.82 -2.86
N LEU A 16 9.07 -12.48 -2.87
CA LEU A 16 9.68 -11.74 -1.75
C LEU A 16 8.91 -11.98 -0.45
N TYR A 17 7.58 -11.91 -0.48
CA TYR A 17 6.79 -12.12 0.73
C TYR A 17 6.77 -13.58 1.18
N LYS A 18 6.85 -14.53 0.26
CA LYS A 18 7.00 -15.95 0.56
C LYS A 18 8.30 -16.23 1.35
N ALA A 19 9.37 -15.48 1.09
CA ALA A 19 10.61 -15.57 1.85
C ALA A 19 10.61 -14.70 3.13
N PHE A 20 10.06 -13.49 3.06
CA PHE A 20 10.10 -12.52 4.15
C PHE A 20 9.15 -12.87 5.32
N LEU A 21 7.93 -13.33 5.03
CA LEU A 21 6.91 -13.56 6.07
C LEU A 21 7.26 -14.71 7.04
N PRO A 22 7.89 -15.83 6.63
CA PRO A 22 8.43 -16.81 7.57
C PRO A 22 9.44 -16.18 8.55
N LEU A 23 10.39 -15.41 8.05
CA LEU A 23 11.38 -14.73 8.90
C LEU A 23 10.69 -13.76 9.86
N TRP A 24 9.72 -12.97 9.37
CA TRP A 24 8.94 -12.06 10.20
C TRP A 24 8.23 -12.78 11.34
N ARG A 25 7.66 -13.96 11.10
CA ARG A 25 6.93 -14.72 12.13
C ARG A 25 7.85 -15.46 13.10
N GLU A 26 8.96 -16.06 12.61
CA GLU A 26 9.80 -16.97 13.37
C GLU A 26 10.97 -16.28 14.08
N HIS A 27 11.37 -15.11 13.58
CA HIS A 27 12.54 -14.36 14.05
C HIS A 27 12.17 -12.91 14.43
N GLN A 28 11.19 -12.76 15.32
CA GLN A 28 10.75 -11.44 15.76
C GLN A 28 11.86 -10.61 16.40
N GLU A 29 12.92 -11.25 16.95
CA GLU A 29 14.10 -10.58 17.49
C GLU A 29 14.88 -9.78 16.44
N TYR A 30 14.71 -10.05 15.14
CA TYR A 30 15.35 -9.30 14.07
C TYR A 30 14.65 -7.97 13.80
N PHE A 31 13.41 -7.84 14.21
CA PHE A 31 12.55 -6.73 13.88
C PHE A 31 12.27 -5.82 15.08
N TYR A 32 11.83 -4.62 14.80
CA TYR A 32 11.41 -3.71 15.85
C TYR A 32 10.10 -4.21 16.50
N ASP A 33 10.07 -4.25 17.83
CA ASP A 33 8.91 -4.69 18.60
C ASP A 33 7.73 -3.70 18.60
N TRP A 34 7.99 -2.46 18.19
CA TRP A 34 6.99 -1.40 18.09
C TRP A 34 6.25 -1.34 16.74
N CYS A 35 6.65 -2.11 15.73
CA CYS A 35 6.00 -2.11 14.43
C CYS A 35 5.34 -3.46 14.10
N ASP A 36 4.42 -3.43 13.13
CA ASP A 36 3.75 -4.60 12.60
C ASP A 36 3.35 -4.42 11.14
N ILE A 37 2.91 -5.50 10.48
CA ILE A 37 2.38 -5.47 9.13
C ILE A 37 0.86 -5.28 9.22
N GLY A 38 0.38 -4.08 8.83
CA GLY A 38 -1.04 -3.80 8.81
C GLY A 38 -1.76 -4.40 7.60
N SER A 39 -1.13 -4.39 6.43
CA SER A 39 -1.67 -5.01 5.20
C SER A 39 -0.60 -5.15 4.12
N ILE A 40 -0.89 -6.00 3.12
CA ILE A 40 -0.15 -6.00 1.86
C ILE A 40 -1.12 -5.60 0.74
N TYR A 41 -0.73 -4.63 -0.10
CA TYR A 41 -1.63 -4.06 -1.10
C TYR A 41 -1.08 -4.21 -2.53
N GLY A 42 -1.97 -4.36 -3.49
CA GLY A 42 -1.62 -4.44 -4.91
C GLY A 42 -2.80 -4.80 -5.79
N ALA A 43 -2.55 -4.86 -7.09
CA ALA A 43 -3.44 -5.41 -8.09
C ALA A 43 -2.61 -6.24 -9.08
N PRO A 44 -3.16 -7.29 -9.69
CA PRO A 44 -2.46 -8.02 -10.72
C PRO A 44 -2.28 -7.16 -11.97
N SER A 45 -1.28 -7.51 -12.77
CA SER A 45 -1.02 -6.86 -14.05
C SER A 45 -2.27 -6.94 -14.95
N GLY A 46 -2.54 -5.88 -15.71
CA GLY A 46 -3.71 -5.81 -16.59
C GLY A 46 -5.07 -5.76 -15.88
N CYS A 47 -5.13 -5.44 -14.59
CA CYS A 47 -6.39 -5.23 -13.88
C CYS A 47 -7.05 -3.92 -14.35
N LEU A 48 -8.23 -3.99 -14.91
CA LEU A 48 -8.97 -2.85 -15.46
C LEU A 48 -9.29 -1.79 -14.39
N TRP A 49 -9.65 -2.22 -13.17
CA TRP A 49 -9.91 -1.30 -12.05
C TRP A 49 -8.62 -0.83 -11.36
N GLY A 50 -7.45 -1.40 -11.72
CA GLY A 50 -6.17 -1.15 -11.07
C GLY A 50 -5.75 0.31 -11.07
N GLY A 51 -5.61 0.93 -12.24
CA GLY A 51 -5.27 2.36 -12.41
C GLY A 51 -3.99 2.82 -11.70
N GLY A 52 -3.23 1.91 -11.17
CA GLY A 52 -1.98 2.15 -10.47
C GLY A 52 -0.78 1.64 -11.25
N ARG A 53 0.40 2.01 -10.82
CA ARG A 53 1.64 1.46 -11.34
C ARG A 53 1.73 0.00 -10.89
N VAL A 54 1.85 -0.91 -11.84
CA VAL A 54 2.04 -2.35 -11.60
C VAL A 54 3.29 -2.76 -12.37
N GLY A 55 4.21 -3.43 -11.69
CA GLY A 55 5.38 -4.03 -12.33
C GLY A 55 5.08 -5.37 -12.97
N PHE A 56 6.11 -6.14 -13.16
CA PHE A 56 6.00 -7.52 -13.65
C PHE A 56 5.75 -8.44 -12.46
N GLY A 57 4.75 -9.29 -12.55
CA GLY A 57 4.42 -10.28 -11.54
C GLY A 57 2.96 -10.68 -11.68
N GLU A 58 2.71 -11.97 -11.88
CA GLU A 58 1.39 -12.54 -12.11
C GLU A 58 1.17 -13.73 -11.20
N ALA A 59 1.38 -13.52 -9.89
CA ALA A 59 1.01 -14.56 -8.94
C ALA A 59 -0.50 -14.82 -9.01
N GLU A 60 -0.87 -16.09 -8.99
CA GLU A 60 -2.27 -16.52 -9.03
C GLU A 60 -3.02 -15.98 -7.79
N PRO A 61 -4.20 -15.36 -7.96
CA PRO A 61 -4.94 -14.75 -6.86
C PRO A 61 -5.18 -15.68 -5.68
N GLU A 62 -5.45 -16.95 -5.93
CA GLU A 62 -5.69 -17.98 -4.92
C GLU A 62 -4.44 -18.27 -4.08
N LYS A 63 -3.26 -18.31 -4.71
CA LYS A 63 -1.98 -18.48 -4.01
C LYS A 63 -1.65 -17.27 -3.15
N VAL A 64 -1.89 -16.07 -3.68
CA VAL A 64 -1.70 -14.81 -2.94
C VAL A 64 -2.63 -14.75 -1.73
N ALA A 65 -3.92 -15.08 -1.93
CA ALA A 65 -4.91 -15.10 -0.85
C ALA A 65 -4.55 -16.14 0.23
N ALA A 66 -4.06 -17.32 -0.19
CA ALA A 66 -3.60 -18.37 0.73
C ALA A 66 -2.41 -17.91 1.58
N LEU A 67 -1.41 -17.27 0.95
CA LEU A 67 -0.22 -16.74 1.65
C LEU A 67 -0.61 -15.72 2.72
N VAL A 68 -1.35 -14.67 2.36
CA VAL A 68 -1.70 -13.63 3.34
C VAL A 68 -2.59 -14.16 4.47
N LYS A 69 -3.46 -15.11 4.16
CA LYS A 69 -4.29 -15.81 5.14
C LYS A 69 -3.45 -16.64 6.12
N GLU A 70 -2.44 -17.35 5.65
CA GLU A 70 -1.52 -18.14 6.48
C GLU A 70 -0.84 -17.28 7.55
N TYR A 71 -0.51 -16.03 7.20
CA TYR A 71 0.17 -15.09 8.10
C TYR A 71 -0.79 -14.12 8.81
N GLY A 72 -2.10 -14.24 8.61
CA GLY A 72 -3.10 -13.36 9.24
C GLY A 72 -3.00 -11.90 8.80
N ILE A 73 -2.51 -11.64 7.58
CA ILE A 73 -2.29 -10.29 7.06
C ILE A 73 -3.47 -9.88 6.18
N SER A 74 -3.99 -8.67 6.39
CA SER A 74 -5.06 -8.12 5.56
C SER A 74 -4.57 -7.83 4.14
N PRO A 75 -5.11 -8.47 3.09
CA PRO A 75 -4.85 -8.09 1.71
C PRO A 75 -5.67 -6.87 1.32
N ARG A 76 -5.08 -5.98 0.50
CA ARG A 76 -5.81 -4.84 -0.08
C ARG A 76 -5.69 -4.83 -1.59
N LEU A 77 -6.80 -4.98 -2.28
CA LEU A 77 -6.85 -4.83 -3.73
C LEU A 77 -6.78 -3.34 -4.11
N THR A 78 -5.86 -2.99 -5.00
CA THR A 78 -5.72 -1.61 -5.46
C THR A 78 -6.58 -1.38 -6.70
N PHE A 79 -7.77 -0.83 -6.51
CA PHE A 79 -8.74 -0.50 -7.54
C PHE A 79 -8.84 1.02 -7.70
N SER A 80 -7.70 1.62 -8.05
CA SER A 80 -7.48 3.09 -8.03
C SER A 80 -7.68 3.74 -9.40
N ASN A 81 -8.29 3.05 -10.38
CA ASN A 81 -8.58 3.63 -11.68
C ASN A 81 -9.57 4.79 -11.53
N SER A 82 -9.14 5.99 -11.92
CA SER A 82 -9.93 7.23 -11.78
C SER A 82 -10.99 7.41 -12.88
N LEU A 83 -10.94 6.60 -13.92
CA LEU A 83 -11.76 6.75 -15.14
C LEU A 83 -12.76 5.60 -15.33
N VAL A 84 -13.01 4.81 -14.28
CA VAL A 84 -14.01 3.74 -14.30
C VAL A 84 -15.40 4.32 -14.59
N ARG A 85 -16.13 3.69 -15.53
CA ARG A 85 -17.51 3.98 -15.90
C ARG A 85 -18.38 2.75 -15.67
N GLU A 86 -19.70 2.90 -15.80
CA GLU A 86 -20.66 1.81 -15.59
C GLU A 86 -20.35 0.57 -16.44
N GLU A 87 -19.95 0.76 -17.70
CA GLU A 87 -19.58 -0.33 -18.62
C GLU A 87 -18.38 -1.17 -18.15
N HIS A 88 -17.57 -0.64 -17.23
CA HIS A 88 -16.40 -1.32 -16.68
C HIS A 88 -16.71 -2.11 -15.41
N LEU A 89 -17.90 -1.95 -14.81
CA LEU A 89 -18.24 -2.60 -13.54
C LEU A 89 -18.44 -4.12 -13.68
N ASP A 90 -18.85 -4.57 -14.85
CA ASP A 90 -19.09 -6.00 -15.12
C ASP A 90 -17.85 -6.78 -15.58
N ASP A 91 -16.64 -6.17 -15.46
CA ASP A 91 -15.41 -6.87 -15.79
C ASP A 91 -15.27 -8.17 -15.00
N ALA A 92 -15.20 -9.29 -15.73
CA ALA A 92 -15.25 -10.63 -15.14
C ALA A 92 -14.04 -10.94 -14.26
N ARG A 93 -12.84 -10.43 -14.66
CA ARG A 93 -11.57 -10.66 -13.94
C ARG A 93 -11.54 -9.87 -12.63
N CYS A 94 -11.91 -8.60 -12.66
CA CYS A 94 -11.96 -7.78 -11.45
C CYS A 94 -13.00 -8.30 -10.45
N ASN A 95 -14.18 -8.72 -10.95
CA ASN A 95 -15.19 -9.34 -10.10
C ASN A 95 -14.74 -10.71 -9.55
N ALA A 96 -13.95 -11.51 -10.29
CA ALA A 96 -13.37 -12.75 -9.79
C ALA A 96 -12.38 -12.49 -8.65
N LEU A 97 -11.52 -11.45 -8.76
CA LEU A 97 -10.63 -11.03 -7.68
C LEU A 97 -11.42 -10.69 -6.40
N CYS A 98 -12.52 -9.93 -6.51
CA CYS A 98 -13.36 -9.64 -5.35
C CYS A 98 -13.85 -10.92 -4.68
N ARG A 99 -14.36 -11.88 -5.43
CA ARG A 99 -14.85 -13.16 -4.86
C ARG A 99 -13.76 -13.94 -4.14
N VAL A 100 -12.55 -14.02 -4.71
CA VAL A 100 -11.42 -14.74 -4.10
C VAL A 100 -11.05 -14.13 -2.76
N PHE A 101 -10.89 -12.80 -2.69
CA PHE A 101 -10.42 -12.13 -1.49
C PHE A 101 -11.51 -11.92 -0.43
N GLU A 102 -12.77 -11.75 -0.80
CA GLU A 102 -13.89 -11.72 0.13
C GLU A 102 -14.07 -13.09 0.82
N SER A 103 -14.05 -14.18 0.05
CA SER A 103 -14.16 -15.55 0.60
C SER A 103 -12.99 -15.92 1.52
N ALA A 104 -11.79 -15.43 1.22
CA ALA A 104 -10.63 -15.63 2.07
C ALA A 104 -10.78 -14.93 3.44
N SER A 105 -11.50 -13.81 3.47
CA SER A 105 -11.79 -13.03 4.67
C SER A 105 -12.82 -13.69 5.58
N GLU A 106 -13.93 -14.18 5.01
CA GLU A 106 -15.00 -14.82 5.77
C GLU A 106 -14.56 -16.09 6.51
N ASN A 107 -13.62 -16.83 5.92
CA ASN A 107 -13.10 -18.08 6.49
C ASN A 107 -11.86 -17.87 7.39
N GLY A 108 -11.40 -16.64 7.57
CA GLY A 108 -10.14 -16.29 8.25
C GLY A 108 -10.28 -15.63 9.62
N ALA A 109 -11.49 -15.32 10.06
CA ALA A 109 -11.77 -14.69 11.36
C ALA A 109 -11.52 -15.62 12.59
N GLY A 110 -10.71 -16.65 12.43
CA GLY A 110 -10.21 -17.48 13.52
C GLY A 110 -8.92 -16.87 14.05
N LYS A 111 -8.98 -16.27 15.23
CA LYS A 111 -7.83 -15.91 16.06
C LYS A 111 -6.91 -17.13 16.27
N ASN A 112 -6.11 -17.47 15.26
CA ASN A 112 -5.07 -18.48 15.40
C ASN A 112 -3.89 -17.84 16.14
N GLY A 113 -4.04 -17.62 17.46
CA GLY A 113 -2.93 -17.50 18.42
C GLY A 113 -1.88 -16.40 18.19
N ALA A 114 -1.99 -15.62 17.13
CA ALA A 114 -1.12 -14.47 16.92
C ALA A 114 -1.64 -13.31 17.76
N GLU A 115 -0.81 -12.81 18.67
CA GLU A 115 -1.08 -11.63 19.52
C GLU A 115 -1.19 -10.31 18.72
N PHE A 116 -1.37 -10.39 17.41
CA PHE A 116 -1.34 -9.25 16.50
C PHE A 116 -2.75 -8.84 16.11
N ASP A 117 -3.37 -8.04 16.97
CA ASP A 117 -4.62 -7.37 16.66
C ASP A 117 -4.32 -6.10 15.85
N THR A 118 -4.32 -6.22 14.53
CA THR A 118 -4.20 -5.05 13.63
C THR A 118 -5.47 -4.19 13.66
N GLY A 119 -6.54 -4.64 14.33
CA GLY A 119 -7.86 -4.02 14.28
C GLY A 119 -8.56 -4.15 12.93
N LEU A 120 -7.93 -4.84 11.96
CA LEU A 120 -8.44 -4.99 10.60
C LEU A 120 -8.95 -6.41 10.39
N ASP A 121 -10.25 -6.56 10.39
CA ASP A 121 -10.89 -7.80 10.00
C ASP A 121 -11.11 -7.81 8.48
N GLY A 122 -10.58 -8.84 7.80
CA GLY A 122 -10.86 -9.10 6.39
C GLY A 122 -9.92 -8.42 5.39
N ALA A 123 -10.41 -8.33 4.15
CA ALA A 123 -9.73 -7.72 3.01
C ALA A 123 -10.19 -6.29 2.77
N GLY A 124 -9.34 -5.46 2.19
CA GLY A 124 -9.65 -4.08 1.86
C GLY A 124 -9.59 -3.75 0.38
N ILE A 125 -10.23 -2.66 0.01
CA ILE A 125 -10.15 -2.07 -1.33
C ILE A 125 -9.61 -0.65 -1.25
N ILE A 126 -8.49 -0.39 -1.93
CA ILE A 126 -7.99 0.97 -2.13
C ILE A 126 -8.66 1.51 -3.38
N VAL A 127 -9.55 2.50 -3.22
CA VAL A 127 -10.42 2.97 -4.29
C VAL A 127 -10.29 4.48 -4.56
N HIS A 128 -10.39 4.86 -5.84
CA HIS A 128 -10.46 6.25 -6.28
C HIS A 128 -11.91 6.69 -6.61
N SER A 129 -12.60 5.88 -7.40
CA SER A 129 -13.92 6.21 -7.95
C SER A 129 -15.03 5.88 -6.96
N ASP A 130 -15.92 6.86 -6.69
CA ASP A 130 -17.12 6.63 -5.87
C ASP A 130 -18.12 5.70 -6.56
N LEU A 131 -18.16 5.68 -7.91
CA LEU A 131 -18.95 4.72 -8.67
C LEU A 131 -18.51 3.28 -8.35
N LEU A 132 -17.20 3.03 -8.41
CA LEU A 132 -16.64 1.71 -8.11
C LEU A 132 -16.80 1.34 -6.63
N LEU A 133 -16.59 2.29 -5.71
CA LEU A 133 -16.82 2.11 -4.28
C LEU A 133 -18.26 1.63 -4.03
N ASN A 134 -19.26 2.34 -4.56
CA ASN A 134 -20.66 2.01 -4.35
C ASN A 134 -21.03 0.64 -4.94
N TYR A 135 -20.49 0.31 -6.12
CA TYR A 135 -20.70 -0.99 -6.74
C TYR A 135 -20.14 -2.12 -5.89
N ILE A 136 -18.87 -1.99 -5.43
CA ILE A 136 -18.21 -3.03 -4.62
C ILE A 136 -18.91 -3.16 -3.27
N LYS A 137 -19.22 -2.05 -2.59
CA LYS A 137 -19.93 -2.03 -1.30
C LYS A 137 -21.29 -2.74 -1.35
N ALA A 138 -22.01 -2.59 -2.47
CA ALA A 138 -23.30 -3.25 -2.66
C ALA A 138 -23.19 -4.74 -2.98
N LYS A 139 -22.16 -5.14 -3.73
CA LYS A 139 -22.03 -6.50 -4.28
C LYS A 139 -21.15 -7.41 -3.43
N TYR A 140 -20.18 -6.85 -2.72
CA TYR A 140 -19.16 -7.50 -1.92
C TYR A 140 -19.02 -6.80 -0.56
N PRO A 141 -19.97 -6.95 0.36
CA PRO A 141 -20.05 -6.18 1.60
C PRO A 141 -18.96 -6.52 2.64
N GLY A 142 -18.21 -7.60 2.42
CA GLY A 142 -17.13 -8.05 3.31
C GLY A 142 -15.84 -7.21 3.23
N PHE A 143 -15.76 -6.22 2.32
CA PHE A 143 -14.57 -5.37 2.21
C PHE A 143 -14.69 -4.08 3.03
N TYR A 144 -13.58 -3.67 3.66
CA TYR A 144 -13.39 -2.29 4.08
C TYR A 144 -12.73 -1.46 2.96
N PHE A 145 -12.83 -0.14 3.05
CA PHE A 145 -12.35 0.75 1.98
C PHE A 145 -11.28 1.70 2.46
N VAL A 146 -10.32 1.98 1.56
CA VAL A 146 -9.24 2.95 1.74
C VAL A 146 -9.31 3.99 0.62
N SER A 147 -9.36 5.27 0.98
CA SER A 147 -9.30 6.34 0.00
C SER A 147 -7.90 6.45 -0.61
N SER A 148 -7.83 6.36 -1.95
CA SER A 148 -6.57 6.26 -2.67
C SER A 148 -5.81 7.58 -2.75
N THR A 149 -4.48 7.52 -2.58
CA THR A 149 -3.57 8.66 -2.85
C THR A 149 -3.65 9.17 -4.30
N THR A 150 -4.19 8.35 -5.24
CA THR A 150 -4.39 8.79 -6.63
C THR A 150 -5.40 9.92 -6.78
N LYS A 151 -6.23 10.19 -5.76
CA LYS A 151 -7.10 11.37 -5.69
C LYS A 151 -6.28 12.67 -5.63
N VAL A 152 -5.01 12.61 -5.23
CA VAL A 152 -4.08 13.75 -5.16
C VAL A 152 -4.67 14.90 -4.34
N ILE A 153 -5.15 14.58 -3.13
CA ILE A 153 -5.74 15.56 -2.20
C ILE A 153 -4.59 16.34 -1.55
N THR A 154 -4.32 17.53 -2.06
CA THR A 154 -3.24 18.42 -1.60
C THR A 154 -3.76 19.55 -0.70
N ASP A 155 -5.06 19.78 -0.71
CA ASP A 155 -5.72 20.75 0.16
C ASP A 155 -6.11 20.08 1.48
N PHE A 156 -5.81 20.74 2.61
CA PHE A 156 -6.02 20.13 3.91
C PHE A 156 -7.50 20.06 4.32
N GLU A 157 -8.33 21.03 3.90
CA GLU A 157 -9.77 21.01 4.19
C GLU A 157 -10.46 19.88 3.43
N GLN A 158 -10.05 19.65 2.16
CA GLN A 158 -10.52 18.49 1.38
C GLN A 158 -10.06 17.18 2.02
N PHE A 159 -8.85 17.14 2.57
CA PHE A 159 -8.36 15.97 3.30
C PHE A 159 -9.21 15.68 4.56
N VAL A 160 -9.52 16.71 5.36
CA VAL A 160 -10.40 16.57 6.53
C VAL A 160 -11.80 16.14 6.13
N ALA A 161 -12.34 16.66 5.03
CA ALA A 161 -13.63 16.23 4.48
C ALA A 161 -13.61 14.75 4.09
N GLU A 162 -12.53 14.27 3.46
CA GLU A 162 -12.37 12.86 3.10
C GLU A 162 -12.24 11.95 4.35
N LEU A 163 -11.51 12.40 5.38
CA LEU A 163 -11.41 11.69 6.68
C LEU A 163 -12.76 11.55 7.39
N SER A 164 -13.68 12.49 7.13
CA SER A 164 -15.01 12.50 7.75
C SER A 164 -16.01 11.58 7.04
N ARG A 165 -15.64 10.96 5.95
CA ARG A 165 -16.46 9.96 5.25
C ARG A 165 -16.45 8.63 6.00
N ASP A 166 -17.62 8.14 6.36
CA ASP A 166 -17.79 6.88 7.11
C ASP A 166 -17.45 5.63 6.27
N GLU A 167 -17.43 5.77 4.94
CA GLU A 167 -17.11 4.66 4.04
C GLU A 167 -15.64 4.25 4.11
N PHE A 168 -14.75 5.13 4.53
CA PHE A 168 -13.32 4.85 4.55
C PHE A 168 -12.82 4.50 5.94
N GLU A 169 -12.18 3.35 6.05
CA GLU A 169 -11.37 2.96 7.21
C GLU A 169 -10.08 3.77 7.26
N PHE A 170 -9.44 3.98 6.10
CA PHE A 170 -8.24 4.79 5.98
C PHE A 170 -8.34 5.77 4.81
N VAL A 171 -7.62 6.89 4.96
CA VAL A 171 -7.44 7.90 3.92
C VAL A 171 -5.96 8.15 3.73
N VAL A 172 -5.48 7.98 2.49
CA VAL A 172 -4.08 8.24 2.13
C VAL A 172 -3.95 9.65 1.55
N PRO A 173 -3.45 10.63 2.31
CA PRO A 173 -3.26 11.99 1.81
C PRO A 173 -2.20 12.03 0.71
N ASP A 174 -2.13 13.14 -0.01
CA ASP A 174 -0.96 13.41 -0.82
C ASP A 174 0.26 13.65 0.09
N PHE A 175 1.41 13.08 -0.27
CA PHE A 175 2.64 13.13 0.53
C PHE A 175 3.14 14.55 0.86
N ARG A 176 2.67 15.56 0.13
CA ARG A 176 2.96 16.97 0.42
C ARG A 176 2.29 17.48 1.69
N LEU A 177 1.29 16.77 2.21
CA LEU A 177 0.67 17.05 3.50
C LEU A 177 1.42 16.40 4.67
N ASN A 178 2.34 15.47 4.42
CA ASN A 178 2.99 14.67 5.46
C ASN A 178 3.60 15.50 6.60
N LYS A 179 4.22 16.63 6.31
CA LYS A 179 4.94 17.45 7.29
C LYS A 179 4.18 18.73 7.71
N GLN A 180 2.88 18.84 7.44
CA GLN A 180 2.06 19.99 7.86
C GLN A 180 1.58 19.82 9.32
N PHE A 181 2.52 19.72 10.25
CA PHE A 181 2.25 19.39 11.66
C PHE A 181 1.26 20.35 12.32
N ASP A 182 1.34 21.65 12.06
CA ASP A 182 0.40 22.66 12.61
C ASP A 182 -1.07 22.30 12.32
N LYS A 183 -1.33 21.67 11.17
CA LYS A 183 -2.66 21.22 10.77
C LYS A 183 -2.96 19.80 11.21
N LEU A 184 -1.98 18.91 11.14
CA LEU A 184 -2.12 17.51 11.54
C LEU A 184 -2.44 17.38 13.03
N ASP A 185 -1.86 18.24 13.88
CA ASP A 185 -2.12 18.27 15.33
C ASP A 185 -3.56 18.66 15.66
N ALA A 186 -4.22 19.43 14.79
CA ALA A 186 -5.61 19.83 14.94
C ALA A 186 -6.63 18.72 14.63
N LEU A 187 -6.20 17.58 14.05
CA LEU A 187 -7.07 16.44 13.81
C LEU A 187 -7.51 15.82 15.14
N THR A 188 -8.75 15.35 15.19
CA THR A 188 -9.25 14.55 16.32
C THR A 188 -8.56 13.18 16.36
N ASP A 189 -8.57 12.52 17.53
CA ASP A 189 -7.98 11.19 17.68
C ASP A 189 -8.58 10.18 16.70
N ALA A 190 -9.91 10.23 16.49
CA ALA A 190 -10.60 9.38 15.53
C ALA A 190 -10.11 9.63 14.08
N GLN A 191 -9.89 10.89 13.70
CA GLN A 191 -9.35 11.22 12.38
C GLN A 191 -7.90 10.77 12.24
N LYS A 192 -7.07 10.94 13.28
CA LYS A 192 -5.67 10.49 13.27
C LYS A 192 -5.54 8.99 13.06
N GLN A 193 -6.46 8.17 13.61
CA GLN A 193 -6.49 6.73 13.39
C GLN A 193 -6.80 6.35 11.94
N LYS A 194 -7.50 7.19 11.19
CA LYS A 194 -7.82 6.97 9.78
C LYS A 194 -6.72 7.43 8.81
N VAL A 195 -5.73 8.20 9.26
CA VAL A 195 -4.65 8.69 8.37
C VAL A 195 -3.64 7.58 8.08
N GLU A 196 -3.43 7.28 6.80
CA GLU A 196 -2.39 6.38 6.32
C GLU A 196 -1.36 7.16 5.50
N PHE A 197 -0.23 7.49 6.10
CA PHE A 197 0.82 8.30 5.47
C PHE A 197 1.65 7.51 4.47
N LEU A 198 1.87 8.07 3.29
CA LEU A 198 2.81 7.55 2.31
C LEU A 198 4.24 7.98 2.66
N CYS A 199 5.07 7.05 3.20
CA CYS A 199 6.36 7.40 3.84
C CYS A 199 7.46 7.79 2.87
N ASN A 200 7.55 7.08 1.74
CA ASN A 200 8.74 7.05 0.88
C ASN A 200 8.39 7.38 -0.58
N GLU A 201 7.49 8.31 -0.79
CA GLU A 201 7.06 8.72 -2.14
C GLU A 201 8.25 9.10 -3.02
N CYS A 202 8.29 8.55 -4.23
CA CYS A 202 9.34 8.79 -5.21
C CYS A 202 9.06 9.97 -6.14
N CYS A 203 7.82 10.48 -6.18
CA CYS A 203 7.48 11.63 -6.99
C CYS A 203 8.20 12.89 -6.52
N TRP A 204 8.58 13.73 -7.47
CA TRP A 204 9.13 15.04 -7.16
C TRP A 204 8.14 15.88 -6.33
N PHE A 205 8.60 16.45 -5.22
CA PHE A 205 7.76 17.23 -4.29
C PHE A 205 7.07 18.42 -4.96
N GLY A 206 7.74 19.08 -5.91
CA GLY A 206 7.19 20.19 -6.72
C GLY A 206 6.29 19.75 -7.89
N CYS A 207 5.91 18.49 -8.01
CA CYS A 207 5.11 18.00 -9.14
C CYS A 207 3.66 18.50 -9.05
N HIS A 208 3.23 19.30 -10.05
CA HIS A 208 1.85 19.73 -10.21
C HIS A 208 1.04 18.87 -11.19
N ASP A 209 1.68 17.85 -11.79
CA ASP A 209 1.12 17.05 -12.87
C ASP A 209 0.78 15.60 -12.46
N ARG A 210 0.81 15.33 -11.15
CA ARG A 210 0.60 13.99 -10.60
C ARG A 210 -0.77 13.40 -10.95
N LYS A 211 -1.80 14.23 -10.97
CA LYS A 211 -3.16 13.80 -11.32
C LYS A 211 -3.21 13.30 -12.77
N ASN A 212 -2.66 14.06 -13.72
CA ASN A 212 -2.60 13.65 -15.13
C ASN A 212 -1.77 12.37 -15.31
N CYS A 213 -0.69 12.21 -14.52
CA CYS A 213 0.08 10.96 -14.51
C CYS A 213 -0.80 9.75 -14.13
N TYR A 214 -1.62 9.85 -13.08
CA TYR A 214 -2.53 8.77 -12.69
C TYR A 214 -3.67 8.56 -13.68
N GLU A 215 -4.20 9.62 -14.29
CA GLU A 215 -5.22 9.50 -15.35
C GLU A 215 -4.65 8.78 -16.58
N ASN A 216 -3.40 9.04 -16.96
CA ASN A 216 -2.74 8.33 -18.07
C ASN A 216 -2.60 6.83 -17.77
N VAL A 217 -2.20 6.47 -16.54
CA VAL A 217 -2.14 5.07 -16.13
C VAL A 217 -3.54 4.43 -16.12
N SER A 218 -4.56 5.17 -15.69
CA SER A 218 -5.95 4.73 -15.70
C SER A 218 -6.44 4.43 -17.11
N ARG A 219 -6.17 5.30 -18.10
CA ARG A 219 -6.49 5.10 -19.52
C ARG A 219 -5.84 3.82 -20.06
N LYS A 220 -4.56 3.61 -19.76
CA LYS A 220 -3.84 2.38 -20.17
C LYS A 220 -4.45 1.13 -19.55
N SER A 221 -4.86 1.19 -18.29
CA SER A 221 -5.55 0.08 -17.61
C SER A 221 -6.91 -0.25 -18.26
N LEU A 222 -7.56 0.75 -18.88
CA LEU A 222 -8.79 0.56 -19.65
C LEU A 222 -8.53 0.07 -21.09
N GLY A 223 -7.26 -0.12 -21.49
CA GLY A 223 -6.89 -0.56 -22.84
C GLY A 223 -6.92 0.56 -23.89
N GLU A 224 -6.98 1.83 -23.45
CA GLU A 224 -6.93 2.96 -24.37
C GLU A 224 -5.53 3.10 -24.99
N ASP A 225 -5.46 3.29 -26.30
CA ASP A 225 -4.22 3.64 -27.00
C ASP A 225 -3.90 5.12 -26.75
N CYS A 226 -3.07 5.36 -25.76
CA CYS A 226 -2.63 6.71 -25.40
C CYS A 226 -1.11 6.78 -25.20
N ALA A 227 -0.53 7.94 -25.56
CA ALA A 227 0.89 8.17 -25.37
C ALA A 227 1.32 8.09 -23.90
N ASP A 228 2.57 7.70 -23.66
CA ASP A 228 3.12 7.71 -22.30
C ASP A 228 3.13 9.11 -21.70
N HIS A 229 2.72 9.21 -20.45
CA HIS A 229 2.85 10.44 -19.70
C HIS A 229 4.35 10.78 -19.50
N LYS A 230 4.74 11.98 -19.91
CA LYS A 230 6.11 12.47 -19.70
C LYS A 230 6.24 13.10 -18.33
N CYS A 231 7.00 12.46 -17.46
CA CYS A 231 7.26 12.97 -16.13
C CYS A 231 7.97 14.34 -16.18
N VAL A 232 7.40 15.31 -15.49
CA VAL A 232 7.93 16.70 -15.43
C VAL A 232 9.03 16.91 -14.37
N SER A 233 9.41 15.86 -13.66
CA SER A 233 10.49 15.94 -12.67
C SER A 233 11.82 16.31 -13.32
N PRO A 234 12.60 17.22 -12.72
CA PRO A 234 13.94 17.54 -13.18
C PRO A 234 14.89 16.33 -13.23
N THR A 235 14.56 15.26 -12.48
CA THR A 235 15.38 14.04 -12.36
C THR A 235 14.75 12.84 -13.05
N ALA A 236 13.68 13.02 -13.84
CA ALA A 236 12.91 11.92 -14.45
C ALA A 236 13.76 10.89 -15.22
N GLN A 237 14.85 11.34 -15.86
CA GLN A 237 15.73 10.46 -16.64
C GLN A 237 16.71 9.61 -15.81
N ARG A 238 16.85 9.90 -14.51
CA ARG A 238 17.81 9.20 -13.63
C ARG A 238 17.29 7.88 -13.08
N GLY A 239 16.01 7.59 -13.26
CA GLY A 239 15.34 6.49 -12.60
C GLY A 239 15.21 6.70 -11.09
N TYR A 240 14.54 5.74 -10.43
CA TYR A 240 14.37 5.75 -8.97
C TYR A 240 15.67 5.35 -8.27
N ARG A 241 15.96 6.04 -7.17
CA ARG A 241 17.05 5.66 -6.25
C ARG A 241 16.53 5.72 -4.81
N PHE A 242 16.84 4.69 -4.03
CA PHE A 242 16.50 4.61 -2.61
C PHE A 242 16.93 5.87 -1.83
N SER A 243 18.17 6.32 -2.02
CA SER A 243 18.70 7.51 -1.37
C SER A 243 18.01 8.83 -1.78
N ASP A 244 17.37 8.88 -2.94
CA ASP A 244 16.67 10.07 -3.39
C ASP A 244 15.27 10.17 -2.76
N ALA A 245 14.62 9.04 -2.44
CA ALA A 245 13.40 9.04 -1.65
C ALA A 245 13.62 9.67 -0.27
N MET A 246 14.72 9.34 0.40
CA MET A 246 15.07 9.88 1.71
C MET A 246 15.34 11.40 1.71
N LYS A 247 15.63 11.99 0.54
CA LYS A 247 15.82 13.45 0.37
C LYS A 247 14.53 14.19 0.05
N ASN A 248 13.43 13.46 -0.21
CA ASN A 248 12.15 14.09 -0.49
C ASN A 248 11.64 14.84 0.75
N PRO A 249 11.20 16.10 0.63
CA PRO A 249 10.68 16.86 1.77
C PRO A 249 9.48 16.18 2.47
N GLY A 250 8.72 15.36 1.74
CA GLY A 250 7.61 14.58 2.29
C GLY A 250 8.02 13.23 2.88
N PHE A 251 9.31 12.85 2.86
CA PHE A 251 9.77 11.59 3.42
C PHE A 251 9.55 11.53 4.94
N ILE A 252 9.04 10.39 5.40
CA ILE A 252 8.86 10.10 6.82
C ILE A 252 9.82 8.98 7.20
N GLY A 253 10.87 9.33 7.95
CA GLY A 253 11.85 8.36 8.45
C GLY A 253 11.41 7.69 9.75
N ILE A 254 12.18 6.70 10.19
CA ILE A 254 11.93 5.98 11.45
C ILE A 254 11.93 6.94 12.64
N ASP A 255 12.90 7.86 12.68
CA ASP A 255 13.00 8.84 13.77
C ASP A 255 11.78 9.77 13.80
N ASP A 256 11.27 10.17 12.63
CA ASP A 256 10.02 10.93 12.55
C ASP A 256 8.85 10.12 13.11
N ILE A 257 8.73 8.86 12.71
CA ILE A 257 7.65 7.97 13.16
C ILE A 257 7.68 7.84 14.69
N GLN A 258 8.82 7.52 15.26
CA GLN A 258 8.96 7.27 16.69
C GLN A 258 8.83 8.52 17.55
N ASN A 259 9.39 9.64 17.09
CA ASN A 259 9.53 10.85 17.92
C ASN A 259 8.46 11.91 17.65
N VAL A 260 7.76 11.82 16.52
CA VAL A 260 6.75 12.82 16.12
C VAL A 260 5.39 12.21 15.88
N TYR A 261 5.26 11.29 14.91
CA TYR A 261 3.94 10.78 14.50
C TYR A 261 3.30 9.87 15.55
N ALA A 262 4.05 8.92 16.11
CA ALA A 262 3.52 8.01 17.12
C ALA A 262 3.09 8.74 18.40
N PRO A 263 3.89 9.66 18.97
CA PRO A 263 3.44 10.48 20.09
C PRO A 263 2.22 11.37 19.77
N ALA A 264 2.08 11.83 18.54
CA ALA A 264 0.91 12.59 18.08
C ALA A 264 -0.34 11.74 17.85
N GLY A 265 -0.23 10.40 17.93
CA GLY A 265 -1.37 9.48 17.82
C GLY A 265 -1.56 8.84 16.45
N PHE A 266 -0.66 9.06 15.49
CA PHE A 266 -0.70 8.41 14.16
C PHE A 266 -0.08 7.03 14.19
N ARG A 267 -0.67 6.07 13.47
CA ARG A 267 -0.24 4.66 13.53
C ARG A 267 -0.03 3.99 12.19
N HIS A 268 -0.56 4.51 11.09
CA HIS A 268 -0.60 3.82 9.80
C HIS A 268 0.32 4.49 8.79
N PHE A 269 1.28 3.70 8.28
CA PHE A 269 2.33 4.16 7.38
C PHE A 269 2.43 3.25 6.17
N LYS A 270 2.30 3.83 4.98
CA LYS A 270 2.31 3.12 3.71
C LYS A 270 3.69 3.21 3.08
N ILE A 271 4.26 2.07 2.76
CA ILE A 271 5.48 1.98 1.95
C ILE A 271 5.06 1.91 0.48
N GLU A 272 5.52 2.86 -0.32
CA GLU A 272 5.38 2.81 -1.77
C GLU A 272 6.50 1.94 -2.37
N GLY A 273 6.25 1.39 -3.57
CA GLY A 273 7.31 0.71 -4.27
C GLY A 273 6.86 -0.21 -5.39
N ARG A 274 5.58 -0.20 -5.74
CA ARG A 274 5.11 -0.90 -6.94
C ARG A 274 5.89 -0.44 -8.16
N SER A 275 6.30 -1.36 -9.02
CA SER A 275 7.18 -1.14 -10.19
C SER A 275 8.63 -0.76 -9.89
N LEU A 276 9.08 -0.79 -8.63
CA LEU A 276 10.47 -0.51 -8.27
C LEU A 276 11.36 -1.76 -8.22
N GLY A 277 10.74 -2.94 -8.20
CA GLY A 277 11.41 -4.22 -8.06
C GLY A 277 11.61 -4.66 -6.61
N SER A 278 11.64 -5.98 -6.40
CA SER A 278 11.70 -6.61 -5.07
C SER A 278 12.93 -6.20 -4.26
N ALA A 279 14.07 -5.97 -4.91
CA ALA A 279 15.30 -5.54 -4.22
C ALA A 279 15.15 -4.18 -3.53
N ILE A 280 14.52 -3.22 -4.19
CA ILE A 280 14.26 -1.89 -3.58
C ILE A 280 13.24 -2.01 -2.45
N ILE A 281 12.22 -2.86 -2.60
CA ILE A 281 11.25 -3.09 -1.54
C ILE A 281 11.90 -3.75 -0.34
N LEU A 282 12.76 -4.73 -0.54
CA LEU A 282 13.52 -5.33 0.55
C LEU A 282 14.33 -4.26 1.32
N GLU A 283 15.01 -3.34 0.65
CA GLU A 283 15.74 -2.27 1.33
C GLU A 283 14.82 -1.36 2.17
N PHE A 284 13.58 -1.10 1.74
CA PHE A 284 12.61 -0.38 2.56
C PHE A 284 12.10 -1.22 3.74
N LEU A 285 11.87 -2.53 3.58
CA LEU A 285 11.51 -3.41 4.69
C LEU A 285 12.64 -3.47 5.73
N LEU A 286 13.89 -3.57 5.26
CA LEU A 286 15.06 -3.53 6.14
C LEU A 286 15.16 -2.19 6.87
N TYR A 287 14.96 -1.09 6.16
CA TYR A 287 15.04 0.24 6.76
C TYR A 287 13.94 0.47 7.81
N TYR A 288 12.66 0.19 7.48
CA TYR A 288 11.55 0.54 8.36
C TYR A 288 11.27 -0.47 9.46
N MET A 289 11.55 -1.75 9.25
CA MET A 289 11.07 -2.82 10.12
C MET A 289 12.18 -3.61 10.81
N THR A 290 13.39 -3.66 10.22
CA THR A 290 14.47 -4.51 10.72
C THR A 290 15.45 -3.74 11.59
N ARG A 291 15.81 -4.28 12.74
CA ARG A 291 16.84 -3.71 13.61
C ARG A 291 18.18 -3.63 12.88
N PRO A 292 18.95 -2.54 12.99
CA PRO A 292 20.17 -2.32 12.21
C PRO A 292 21.17 -3.48 12.27
N GLU A 293 21.33 -4.08 13.44
CA GLU A 293 22.25 -5.21 13.70
C GLU A 293 21.85 -6.50 12.97
N HIS A 294 20.58 -6.63 12.54
CA HIS A 294 20.05 -7.81 11.85
C HIS A 294 19.80 -7.60 10.34
N GLN A 295 19.96 -6.38 9.83
CA GLN A 295 19.66 -6.09 8.42
C GLN A 295 20.48 -6.93 7.43
N LEU A 296 21.78 -7.15 7.73
CA LEU A 296 22.62 -7.98 6.89
C LEU A 296 22.12 -9.44 6.88
N LYS A 297 21.79 -9.97 8.05
CA LYS A 297 21.31 -11.34 8.21
C LYS A 297 19.97 -11.56 7.47
N VAL A 298 19.00 -10.68 7.67
CA VAL A 298 17.71 -10.76 6.97
C VAL A 298 17.89 -10.69 5.44
N ARG A 299 18.80 -9.83 4.97
CA ARG A 299 19.10 -9.72 3.53
C ARG A 299 19.72 -11.01 2.99
N GLU A 300 20.67 -11.60 3.72
CA GLU A 300 21.32 -12.86 3.31
C GLU A 300 20.31 -14.00 3.24
N GLU A 301 19.44 -14.15 4.22
CA GLU A 301 18.44 -15.21 4.25
C GLU A 301 17.45 -15.12 3.10
N ILE A 302 16.97 -13.91 2.79
CA ILE A 302 16.04 -13.70 1.66
C ILE A 302 16.72 -13.94 0.30
N TYR A 303 17.96 -13.52 0.13
CA TYR A 303 18.69 -13.75 -1.13
C TYR A 303 19.16 -15.19 -1.27
N LEU A 304 19.53 -15.86 -0.18
CA LEU A 304 19.93 -17.26 -0.21
C LEU A 304 18.76 -18.15 -0.59
N ASP A 305 17.58 -17.93 0.00
CA ASP A 305 16.37 -18.69 -0.35
C ASP A 305 16.02 -18.53 -1.83
N SER A 306 16.04 -17.29 -2.34
CA SER A 306 15.79 -17.04 -3.77
C SER A 306 16.88 -17.58 -4.70
N SER A 307 18.10 -17.81 -4.19
CA SER A 307 19.22 -18.33 -4.98
C SER A 307 19.28 -19.87 -4.96
N LEU A 308 18.84 -20.49 -3.87
CA LEU A 308 18.82 -21.96 -3.75
C LEU A 308 17.74 -22.58 -4.62
N ASP A 309 16.65 -21.89 -4.88
CA ASP A 309 15.60 -22.31 -5.81
C ASP A 309 16.04 -22.26 -7.29
N LEU A 310 17.25 -21.75 -7.60
CA LEU A 310 17.81 -21.68 -8.95
C LEU A 310 18.73 -22.89 -9.30
N PHE A 311 18.99 -23.78 -8.37
CA PHE A 311 19.81 -24.98 -8.51
C PHE A 311 19.01 -26.25 -8.16
#